data_b3a8e8e718c3b9888294ba850ff731b8
#
_entry.id   b3a8e8e718c3b9888294ba850ff731b8
#
_cell.length_a   1.000
_cell.length_b   1.000
_cell.length_c   1.000
_cell.angle_alpha   90.00
_cell.angle_beta   90.00
_cell.angle_gamma   90.00
#
_symmetry.space_group_name_H-M   'P 1'
#
loop_
_entity.id
_entity.type
_entity.pdbx_description
1 polymer ?
#
loop_
_entity_poly.entity_id
_entity_poly.type
_entity_poly.pdbx_seq_one_letter_code
_entity_poly.pdbx_strand_id
1 'polypeptide(L)'
;MKKFLFIFISFLSFSFAQVNTNIIHSPFSNLIRQIYQYNGGNYLWLNHPQKLSKVVNALNNGYYNYKNKNFHRNKITQYVYALDSGQLDEYHKQKLDLLITDAYLRLLHFIRIGDVNWHLVQKRIKQKHKKAVWEMHIKKMPNAKLITQYIQSGRINALLQESVGMQQRYKSYIDILQYYRKIPEFRKVPYGKLIKYKGRDKRIYQIKRRLLVLGYFPRTGSINRTFDRDLAYAVKKFRKSFNLPEGYYIDNKLLAYLNLPKSYYINKIITNLDKTKLYPPSFEPTYIEVNVPEFMLRFYQNGMEVFKSNAVVGMVDRPTPLFDDYLEYIVLNPSWNVPQSLIKKDLAPAIKEYPNVFEMAHLKAYQGKKEISPERAKKIILKYEHSKKRVPLQIVQTPGEHNALGRIKFMFPNKYAVYIHDTPEKGLFSHKYRYNSSGCVRIQEPFTLLSYLKPYLKGSYESALDSNKTLYIRLKRKIPVHIIYFTLEFEDDGSPKFMYDAYGYDKIIEESRK
;
A
#
# COMPACT_ATOMS: atom_id res chain seq x y z
N MET A 1 49.86 -3.31 -72.12
CA MET A 1 48.78 -2.36 -71.92
C MET A 1 47.67 -3.06 -71.09
N LYS A 2 47.63 -2.84 -69.78
CA LYS A 2 46.57 -3.40 -68.90
C LYS A 2 45.48 -2.33 -68.80
N LYS A 3 44.25 -2.64 -69.26
CA LYS A 3 43.09 -1.78 -69.09
C LYS A 3 42.57 -1.98 -67.68
N PHE A 4 42.59 -0.93 -66.83
CA PHE A 4 41.88 -0.89 -65.54
C PHE A 4 40.40 -0.57 -65.81
N LEU A 5 39.55 -1.50 -65.42
CA LEU A 5 38.09 -1.34 -65.41
C LEU A 5 37.69 -0.70 -64.04
N PHE A 6 37.32 0.58 -64.03
CA PHE A 6 36.75 1.25 -62.86
C PHE A 6 35.26 0.85 -62.76
N ILE A 7 34.94 0.03 -61.76
CA ILE A 7 33.53 -0.22 -61.38
C ILE A 7 33.09 0.93 -60.46
N PHE A 8 32.23 1.79 -60.98
CA PHE A 8 31.51 2.81 -60.22
C PHE A 8 30.41 2.08 -59.44
N ILE A 9 30.64 1.81 -58.13
CA ILE A 9 29.57 1.43 -57.22
C ILE A 9 28.83 2.70 -56.82
N SER A 10 27.69 2.97 -57.48
CA SER A 10 26.75 3.99 -57.05
C SER A 10 26.12 3.57 -55.73
N PHE A 11 26.58 4.14 -54.61
CA PHE A 11 25.84 4.12 -53.38
C PHE A 11 24.53 4.88 -53.58
N LEU A 12 23.46 4.17 -53.86
CA LEU A 12 22.11 4.70 -53.70
C LEU A 12 21.89 4.93 -52.19
N SER A 13 22.17 6.17 -51.75
CA SER A 13 21.73 6.65 -50.46
C SER A 13 20.20 6.74 -50.49
N PHE A 14 19.52 5.70 -50.00
CA PHE A 14 18.14 5.82 -49.66
C PHE A 14 18.04 6.84 -48.52
N SER A 15 17.74 8.08 -48.84
CA SER A 15 17.34 9.10 -47.92
C SER A 15 15.96 8.68 -47.36
N PHE A 16 15.95 7.94 -46.25
CA PHE A 16 14.72 7.71 -45.52
C PHE A 16 14.27 9.08 -44.99
N ALA A 17 13.08 9.53 -45.39
CA ALA A 17 12.49 10.76 -44.87
C ALA A 17 12.42 10.64 -43.33
N GLN A 18 13.12 11.55 -42.64
CA GLN A 18 13.10 11.60 -41.19
C GLN A 18 11.68 11.91 -40.68
N VAL A 19 11.22 11.16 -39.66
CA VAL A 19 9.92 11.39 -39.07
C VAL A 19 9.84 12.77 -38.42
N ASN A 20 8.92 13.60 -38.89
CA ASN A 20 8.69 14.94 -38.35
C ASN A 20 7.90 14.86 -37.04
N THR A 21 8.59 14.94 -35.91
CA THR A 21 7.99 14.81 -34.56
C THR A 21 7.07 15.95 -34.15
N ASN A 22 6.97 17.04 -34.95
CA ASN A 22 6.09 18.16 -34.65
C ASN A 22 4.63 17.95 -35.14
N ILE A 23 4.34 16.85 -35.84
CA ILE A 23 3.02 16.53 -36.39
C ILE A 23 1.97 16.34 -35.27
N ILE A 24 2.39 15.92 -34.06
CA ILE A 24 1.48 15.70 -32.94
C ILE A 24 1.81 16.59 -31.73
N HIS A 25 0.78 17.02 -31.02
CA HIS A 25 0.92 17.66 -29.70
C HIS A 25 0.75 16.62 -28.60
N SER A 26 1.74 16.51 -27.73
CA SER A 26 1.77 15.55 -26.62
C SER A 26 2.42 16.16 -25.37
N PRO A 27 1.97 15.82 -24.17
CA PRO A 27 2.71 16.14 -22.95
C PRO A 27 4.10 15.47 -22.92
N PHE A 28 4.37 14.52 -23.83
CA PHE A 28 5.64 13.83 -23.98
C PHE A 28 6.44 14.29 -25.21
N SER A 29 6.11 15.42 -25.86
CA SER A 29 6.74 15.86 -27.11
C SER A 29 8.27 15.85 -27.06
N ASN A 30 8.89 16.33 -25.97
CA ASN A 30 10.34 16.30 -25.82
C ASN A 30 10.89 14.87 -25.73
N LEU A 31 10.20 13.98 -25.01
CA LEU A 31 10.59 12.58 -24.88
C LEU A 31 10.45 11.84 -26.21
N ILE A 32 9.37 12.09 -26.96
CA ILE A 32 9.14 11.56 -28.31
C ILE A 32 10.27 11.99 -29.25
N ARG A 33 10.59 13.29 -29.28
CA ARG A 33 11.68 13.80 -30.12
C ARG A 33 13.00 13.10 -29.84
N GLN A 34 13.37 12.94 -28.56
CA GLN A 34 14.59 12.23 -28.18
C GLN A 34 14.55 10.74 -28.56
N ILE A 35 13.41 10.06 -28.42
CA ILE A 35 13.25 8.66 -28.83
C ILE A 35 13.52 8.50 -30.33
N TYR A 36 12.93 9.36 -31.17
CA TYR A 36 13.17 9.30 -32.61
C TYR A 36 14.63 9.69 -32.98
N GLN A 37 15.25 10.64 -32.28
CA GLN A 37 16.68 10.93 -32.43
C GLN A 37 17.54 9.69 -32.15
N TYR A 38 17.28 8.98 -31.04
CA TYR A 38 17.98 7.72 -30.74
C TYR A 38 17.68 6.59 -31.74
N ASN A 39 16.58 6.70 -32.50
CA ASN A 39 16.22 5.75 -33.56
C ASN A 39 16.70 6.24 -34.97
N GLY A 40 17.56 7.24 -35.06
CA GLY A 40 18.07 7.78 -36.33
C GLY A 40 17.01 8.47 -37.19
N GLY A 41 15.89 8.91 -36.58
CA GLY A 41 14.78 9.55 -37.30
C GLY A 41 13.84 8.61 -38.05
N ASN A 42 14.05 7.28 -37.96
CA ASN A 42 13.28 6.27 -38.67
C ASN A 42 11.98 5.93 -37.97
N TYR A 43 11.04 5.27 -38.68
CA TYR A 43 9.85 4.68 -38.10
C TYR A 43 10.21 3.67 -37.00
N LEU A 44 9.51 3.73 -35.90
CA LEU A 44 9.68 2.81 -34.77
C LEU A 44 8.80 1.56 -34.89
N TRP A 45 7.62 1.70 -35.49
CA TRP A 45 6.56 0.70 -35.47
C TRP A 45 6.20 0.18 -36.84
N LEU A 46 6.01 1.07 -37.83
CA LEU A 46 5.43 0.69 -39.14
C LEU A 46 6.32 -0.26 -39.94
N ASN A 47 7.64 -0.16 -39.80
CA ASN A 47 8.59 -1.10 -40.42
C ASN A 47 8.71 -2.43 -39.66
N HIS A 48 7.94 -2.61 -38.56
CA HIS A 48 8.04 -3.75 -37.66
C HIS A 48 6.66 -4.25 -37.22
N PRO A 49 5.90 -4.98 -38.07
CA PRO A 49 4.53 -5.41 -37.77
C PRO A 49 4.36 -6.14 -36.44
N GLN A 50 5.36 -6.93 -36.04
CA GLN A 50 5.33 -7.64 -34.74
C GLN A 50 5.42 -6.69 -33.53
N LYS A 51 6.19 -5.58 -33.64
CA LYS A 51 6.25 -4.56 -32.58
C LYS A 51 4.95 -3.77 -32.51
N LEU A 52 4.39 -3.40 -33.67
CA LEU A 52 3.08 -2.75 -33.78
C LEU A 52 2.00 -3.60 -33.10
N SER A 53 1.90 -4.88 -33.44
CA SER A 53 0.95 -5.80 -32.83
C SER A 53 1.11 -5.87 -31.29
N LYS A 54 2.34 -5.96 -30.78
CA LYS A 54 2.61 -6.01 -29.34
C LYS A 54 2.11 -4.75 -28.62
N VAL A 55 2.35 -3.55 -29.16
CA VAL A 55 1.89 -2.32 -28.50
C VAL A 55 0.38 -2.15 -28.57
N VAL A 56 -0.25 -2.46 -29.72
CA VAL A 56 -1.72 -2.43 -29.84
C VAL A 56 -2.39 -3.40 -28.85
N ASN A 57 -1.83 -4.61 -28.74
CA ASN A 57 -2.31 -5.58 -27.76
C ASN A 57 -2.12 -5.09 -26.32
N ALA A 58 -1.01 -4.44 -25.98
CA ALA A 58 -0.77 -3.89 -24.66
C ALA A 58 -1.77 -2.76 -24.31
N LEU A 59 -2.11 -1.89 -25.27
CA LEU A 59 -3.13 -0.82 -25.09
C LEU A 59 -4.52 -1.39 -24.79
N ASN A 60 -4.85 -2.56 -25.33
CA ASN A 60 -6.11 -3.27 -25.13
C ASN A 60 -6.09 -4.21 -23.93
N ASN A 61 -4.92 -4.49 -23.37
CA ASN A 61 -4.79 -5.45 -22.28
C ASN A 61 -5.29 -4.86 -20.96
N GLY A 62 -6.34 -5.43 -20.39
CA GLY A 62 -6.91 -5.01 -19.11
C GLY A 62 -5.98 -5.17 -17.89
N TYR A 63 -4.88 -5.90 -18.02
CA TYR A 63 -3.82 -5.95 -17.01
C TYR A 63 -3.08 -4.61 -16.95
N TYR A 64 -2.67 -4.05 -18.09
CA TYR A 64 -1.96 -2.78 -18.14
C TYR A 64 -2.92 -1.57 -18.14
N ASN A 65 -3.99 -1.63 -18.93
CA ASN A 65 -4.97 -0.56 -19.08
C ASN A 65 -6.25 -0.84 -18.28
N TYR A 66 -6.11 -1.10 -16.99
CA TYR A 66 -7.23 -1.50 -16.14
C TYR A 66 -8.33 -0.44 -15.97
N LYS A 67 -8.09 0.83 -16.29
CA LYS A 67 -9.11 1.89 -16.35
C LYS A 67 -9.74 2.06 -17.73
N ASN A 68 -9.36 1.23 -18.71
CA ASN A 68 -9.84 1.27 -20.10
C ASN A 68 -9.73 2.66 -20.74
N LYS A 69 -8.60 3.34 -20.52
CA LYS A 69 -8.31 4.65 -21.14
C LYS A 69 -8.09 4.49 -22.64
N ASN A 70 -8.50 5.47 -23.43
CA ASN A 70 -8.45 5.39 -24.89
C ASN A 70 -7.01 5.41 -25.43
N PHE A 71 -6.11 6.28 -24.93
CA PHE A 71 -4.72 6.39 -25.40
C PHE A 71 -4.60 6.36 -26.93
N HIS A 72 -5.39 7.18 -27.64
CA HIS A 72 -5.48 7.23 -29.12
C HIS A 72 -5.97 5.93 -29.79
N ARG A 73 -6.39 4.91 -29.06
CA ARG A 73 -6.75 3.59 -29.57
C ARG A 73 -7.67 3.64 -30.80
N ASN A 74 -8.74 4.46 -30.76
CA ASN A 74 -9.69 4.54 -31.88
C ASN A 74 -9.04 5.07 -33.16
N LYS A 75 -8.19 6.12 -33.05
CA LYS A 75 -7.47 6.66 -34.20
C LYS A 75 -6.41 5.69 -34.71
N ILE A 76 -5.67 5.04 -33.82
CA ILE A 76 -4.68 4.03 -34.17
C ILE A 76 -5.36 2.89 -34.93
N THR A 77 -6.48 2.37 -34.44
CA THR A 77 -7.24 1.31 -35.13
C THR A 77 -7.67 1.73 -36.53
N GLN A 78 -8.20 2.95 -36.68
CA GLN A 78 -8.61 3.51 -37.96
C GLN A 78 -7.44 3.62 -38.93
N TYR A 79 -6.30 4.14 -38.48
CA TYR A 79 -5.12 4.30 -39.33
C TYR A 79 -4.42 2.97 -39.68
N VAL A 80 -4.42 2.01 -38.76
CA VAL A 80 -3.92 0.65 -39.05
C VAL A 80 -4.75 0.00 -40.15
N TYR A 81 -6.08 0.10 -40.09
CA TYR A 81 -6.95 -0.41 -41.16
C TYR A 81 -6.66 0.25 -42.52
N ALA A 82 -6.48 1.59 -42.54
CA ALA A 82 -6.12 2.31 -43.76
C ALA A 82 -4.71 1.96 -44.29
N LEU A 83 -3.76 1.66 -43.38
CA LEU A 83 -2.43 1.18 -43.73
C LEU A 83 -2.49 -0.17 -44.42
N ASP A 84 -3.25 -1.11 -43.84
CA ASP A 84 -3.42 -2.48 -44.37
C ASP A 84 -4.12 -2.49 -45.73
N SER A 85 -4.99 -1.47 -45.99
CA SER A 85 -5.69 -1.27 -47.26
C SER A 85 -4.85 -0.49 -48.30
N GLY A 86 -3.61 -0.09 -47.98
CA GLY A 86 -2.75 0.68 -48.85
C GLY A 86 -3.20 2.16 -49.08
N GLN A 87 -4.15 2.65 -48.27
CA GLN A 87 -4.78 3.97 -48.42
C GLN A 87 -4.07 5.10 -47.63
N LEU A 88 -2.98 4.81 -46.92
CA LEU A 88 -2.33 5.74 -46.04
C LEU A 88 -1.17 6.44 -46.77
N ASP A 89 -1.27 7.78 -46.91
CA ASP A 89 -0.17 8.60 -47.42
C ASP A 89 0.98 8.74 -46.41
N GLU A 90 2.11 9.30 -46.84
CA GLU A 90 3.31 9.41 -46.01
C GLU A 90 3.12 10.29 -44.78
N TYR A 91 2.33 11.38 -44.87
CA TYR A 91 2.01 12.23 -43.73
C TYR A 91 1.24 11.44 -42.65
N HIS A 92 0.23 10.67 -43.07
CA HIS A 92 -0.57 9.87 -42.13
C HIS A 92 0.18 8.66 -41.59
N LYS A 93 1.14 8.09 -42.33
CA LYS A 93 2.07 7.08 -41.80
C LYS A 93 2.93 7.66 -40.68
N GLN A 94 3.57 8.79 -40.87
CA GLN A 94 4.34 9.47 -39.82
C GLN A 94 3.47 9.78 -38.61
N LYS A 95 2.26 10.29 -38.84
CA LYS A 95 1.29 10.57 -37.77
C LYS A 95 0.88 9.33 -37.00
N LEU A 96 0.66 8.21 -37.68
CA LEU A 96 0.33 6.93 -37.03
C LEU A 96 1.48 6.45 -36.14
N ASP A 97 2.71 6.43 -36.65
CA ASP A 97 3.89 6.00 -35.89
C ASP A 97 4.09 6.82 -34.61
N LEU A 98 3.91 8.14 -34.72
CA LEU A 98 3.95 9.07 -33.59
C LEU A 98 2.80 8.86 -32.60
N LEU A 99 1.57 8.62 -33.07
CA LEU A 99 0.42 8.34 -32.20
C LEU A 99 0.60 7.05 -31.42
N ILE A 100 1.20 6.02 -32.02
CA ILE A 100 1.53 4.76 -31.34
C ILE A 100 2.58 5.01 -30.26
N THR A 101 3.62 5.80 -30.56
CA THR A 101 4.64 6.19 -29.57
C THR A 101 4.03 6.94 -28.40
N ASP A 102 3.19 7.95 -28.68
CA ASP A 102 2.50 8.71 -27.62
C ASP A 102 1.55 7.82 -26.80
N ALA A 103 0.80 6.92 -27.45
CA ALA A 103 -0.06 5.96 -26.77
C ALA A 103 0.72 5.02 -25.84
N TYR A 104 1.87 4.52 -26.31
CA TYR A 104 2.76 3.69 -25.51
C TYR A 104 3.32 4.45 -24.30
N LEU A 105 3.76 5.69 -24.48
CA LEU A 105 4.24 6.54 -23.38
C LEU A 105 3.14 6.87 -22.38
N ARG A 106 1.90 7.11 -22.84
CA ARG A 106 0.73 7.29 -21.95
C ARG A 106 0.42 6.03 -21.15
N LEU A 107 0.49 4.86 -21.78
CA LEU A 107 0.30 3.59 -21.09
C LEU A 107 1.42 3.35 -20.07
N LEU A 108 2.68 3.57 -20.44
CA LEU A 108 3.83 3.44 -19.56
C LEU A 108 3.74 4.41 -18.37
N HIS A 109 3.36 5.66 -18.61
CA HIS A 109 3.10 6.65 -17.56
C HIS A 109 1.97 6.19 -16.64
N PHE A 110 0.87 5.71 -17.22
CA PHE A 110 -0.28 5.24 -16.45
C PHE A 110 0.07 4.06 -15.54
N ILE A 111 0.86 3.10 -16.02
CA ILE A 111 1.30 1.95 -15.23
C ILE A 111 2.25 2.39 -14.12
N ARG A 112 3.20 3.25 -14.43
CA ARG A 112 4.33 3.59 -13.56
C ARG A 112 4.00 4.67 -12.54
N ILE A 113 3.23 5.69 -12.94
CA ILE A 113 2.95 6.90 -12.15
C ILE A 113 1.45 7.01 -11.85
N GLY A 114 0.61 6.69 -12.84
CA GLY A 114 -0.85 6.77 -12.74
C GLY A 114 -1.42 8.16 -13.05
N ASP A 115 -2.69 8.33 -12.71
CA ASP A 115 -3.45 9.56 -12.86
C ASP A 115 -3.83 10.21 -11.52
N VAL A 116 -3.28 9.72 -10.42
CA VAL A 116 -3.43 10.34 -9.09
C VAL A 116 -2.42 11.47 -8.94
N ASN A 117 -2.88 12.62 -8.50
CA ASN A 117 -1.98 13.71 -8.10
C ASN A 117 -1.44 13.46 -6.68
N TRP A 118 -0.36 12.71 -6.57
CA TRP A 118 0.23 12.32 -5.27
C TRP A 118 0.70 13.51 -4.42
N HIS A 119 1.13 14.60 -5.03
CA HIS A 119 1.46 15.83 -4.28
C HIS A 119 0.21 16.45 -3.63
N LEU A 120 -0.92 16.43 -4.34
CA LEU A 120 -2.20 16.86 -3.78
C LEU A 120 -2.66 15.92 -2.66
N VAL A 121 -2.47 14.61 -2.83
CA VAL A 121 -2.75 13.61 -1.78
C VAL A 121 -1.95 13.92 -0.52
N GLN A 122 -0.64 14.12 -0.62
CA GLN A 122 0.22 14.47 0.52
C GLN A 122 -0.26 15.76 1.21
N LYS A 123 -0.58 16.80 0.44
CA LYS A 123 -1.09 18.07 0.95
C LYS A 123 -2.40 17.87 1.73
N ARG A 124 -3.36 17.15 1.16
CA ARG A 124 -4.67 16.89 1.79
C ARG A 124 -4.56 16.01 3.03
N ILE A 125 -3.71 14.97 3.01
CA ILE A 125 -3.43 14.14 4.18
C ILE A 125 -2.90 15.01 5.34
N LYS A 126 -1.93 15.89 5.07
CA LYS A 126 -1.35 16.78 6.08
C LYS A 126 -2.34 17.83 6.61
N GLN A 127 -3.25 18.31 5.76
CA GLN A 127 -4.35 19.19 6.15
C GLN A 127 -5.34 18.49 7.08
N LYS A 128 -5.71 17.25 6.78
CA LYS A 128 -6.65 16.45 7.57
C LYS A 128 -6.04 15.98 8.89
N HIS A 129 -4.79 15.58 8.89
CA HIS A 129 -4.07 15.05 10.03
C HIS A 129 -2.69 15.72 10.13
N LYS A 130 -2.57 16.76 10.97
CA LYS A 130 -1.32 17.57 11.10
C LYS A 130 -0.05 16.74 11.33
N LYS A 131 -0.16 15.58 11.96
CA LYS A 131 0.94 14.66 12.27
C LYS A 131 1.10 13.51 11.29
N ALA A 132 0.21 13.39 10.30
CA ALA A 132 0.30 12.33 9.32
C ALA A 132 1.52 12.52 8.42
N VAL A 133 2.18 11.40 8.16
CA VAL A 133 3.29 11.29 7.23
C VAL A 133 3.05 10.10 6.32
N TRP A 134 3.23 10.30 5.04
CA TRP A 134 3.34 9.25 4.06
C TRP A 134 4.52 9.59 3.14
N GLU A 135 5.62 8.88 3.27
CA GLU A 135 6.74 8.97 2.33
C GLU A 135 6.35 8.23 1.04
N MET A 136 6.05 9.02 0.01
CA MET A 136 5.60 8.50 -1.28
C MET A 136 6.76 8.49 -2.27
N HIS A 137 7.15 7.31 -2.75
CA HIS A 137 8.17 7.16 -3.78
C HIS A 137 7.56 7.34 -5.17
N ILE A 138 7.26 8.60 -5.54
CA ILE A 138 6.67 8.93 -6.84
C ILE A 138 7.71 8.68 -7.93
N LYS A 139 7.44 7.68 -8.77
CA LYS A 139 8.35 7.26 -9.85
C LYS A 139 8.39 8.31 -10.97
N LYS A 140 9.52 8.37 -11.68
CA LYS A 140 9.69 9.19 -12.89
C LYS A 140 9.63 8.30 -14.13
N MET A 141 9.30 8.89 -15.29
CA MET A 141 9.41 8.19 -16.58
C MET A 141 10.86 7.77 -16.85
N PRO A 142 11.09 6.61 -17.48
CA PRO A 142 12.41 6.24 -17.97
C PRO A 142 12.91 7.26 -19.00
N ASN A 143 14.22 7.38 -19.17
CA ASN A 143 14.79 8.27 -20.18
C ASN A 143 14.57 7.71 -21.61
N ALA A 144 14.69 8.58 -22.60
CA ALA A 144 14.46 8.24 -24.00
C ALA A 144 15.34 7.08 -24.48
N LYS A 145 16.63 7.07 -24.10
CA LYS A 145 17.59 6.03 -24.51
C LYS A 145 17.12 4.65 -24.08
N LEU A 146 16.73 4.51 -22.81
CA LEU A 146 16.24 3.22 -22.28
C LEU A 146 14.95 2.78 -22.99
N ILE A 147 13.97 3.70 -23.17
CA ILE A 147 12.72 3.38 -23.86
C ILE A 147 13.01 2.92 -25.29
N THR A 148 13.88 3.64 -26.03
CA THR A 148 14.27 3.28 -27.40
C THR A 148 14.90 1.89 -27.45
N GLN A 149 15.81 1.57 -26.53
CA GLN A 149 16.44 0.24 -26.45
C GLN A 149 15.41 -0.89 -26.27
N TYR A 150 14.39 -0.70 -25.41
CA TYR A 150 13.33 -1.69 -25.23
C TYR A 150 12.44 -1.85 -26.48
N ILE A 151 12.16 -0.74 -27.18
CA ILE A 151 11.39 -0.77 -28.44
C ILE A 151 12.20 -1.46 -29.54
N GLN A 152 13.47 -1.07 -29.73
CA GLN A 152 14.35 -1.63 -30.77
C GLN A 152 14.54 -3.15 -30.57
N SER A 153 14.77 -3.59 -29.32
CA SER A 153 14.92 -5.00 -29.00
C SER A 153 13.60 -5.80 -29.01
N GLY A 154 12.45 -5.17 -29.28
CA GLY A 154 11.13 -5.83 -29.24
C GLY A 154 10.64 -6.23 -27.84
N ARG A 155 11.31 -5.76 -26.78
CA ARG A 155 10.99 -6.03 -25.37
C ARG A 155 9.95 -5.06 -24.79
N ILE A 156 8.96 -4.67 -25.60
CA ILE A 156 7.95 -3.65 -25.28
C ILE A 156 7.19 -3.99 -24.00
N ASN A 157 6.70 -5.22 -23.90
CA ASN A 157 5.94 -5.68 -22.73
C ASN A 157 6.82 -5.84 -21.48
N ALA A 158 8.13 -6.09 -21.64
CA ALA A 158 9.05 -6.19 -20.50
C ALA A 158 9.17 -4.85 -19.76
N LEU A 159 9.32 -3.73 -20.49
CA LEU A 159 9.37 -2.40 -19.87
C LEU A 159 8.06 -2.04 -19.14
N LEU A 160 6.90 -2.43 -19.71
CA LEU A 160 5.60 -2.25 -19.04
C LEU A 160 5.54 -3.08 -17.75
N GLN A 161 5.95 -4.36 -17.81
CA GLN A 161 5.93 -5.26 -16.67
C GLN A 161 6.89 -4.81 -15.55
N GLU A 162 8.11 -4.41 -15.89
CA GLU A 162 9.10 -3.88 -14.94
C GLU A 162 8.66 -2.55 -14.30
N SER A 163 7.71 -1.85 -14.93
CA SER A 163 7.13 -0.61 -14.41
C SER A 163 6.00 -0.84 -13.41
N VAL A 164 5.40 -2.04 -13.37
CA VAL A 164 4.35 -2.40 -12.41
C VAL A 164 4.94 -2.47 -10.99
N GLY A 165 4.35 -1.74 -10.07
CA GLY A 165 4.73 -1.82 -8.66
C GLY A 165 4.02 -2.97 -7.95
N MET A 166 4.72 -3.64 -6.99
CA MET A 166 4.19 -4.76 -6.20
C MET A 166 3.48 -5.81 -7.09
N GLN A 167 4.19 -6.37 -8.06
CA GLN A 167 3.65 -7.14 -9.17
C GLN A 167 2.67 -8.24 -8.75
N GLN A 168 3.00 -8.98 -7.68
CA GLN A 168 2.12 -10.05 -7.17
C GLN A 168 0.80 -9.48 -6.64
N ARG A 169 0.86 -8.46 -5.79
CA ARG A 169 -0.33 -7.78 -5.22
C ARG A 169 -1.14 -7.08 -6.33
N TYR A 170 -0.46 -6.43 -7.27
CA TYR A 170 -1.08 -5.82 -8.45
C TYR A 170 -1.86 -6.85 -9.26
N LYS A 171 -1.25 -8.02 -9.56
CA LYS A 171 -1.92 -9.10 -10.29
C LYS A 171 -3.19 -9.56 -9.58
N SER A 172 -3.12 -9.82 -8.27
CA SER A 172 -4.30 -10.22 -7.48
C SER A 172 -5.40 -9.17 -7.51
N TYR A 173 -5.05 -7.87 -7.49
CA TYR A 173 -6.03 -6.78 -7.61
C TYR A 173 -6.63 -6.70 -9.03
N ILE A 174 -5.88 -6.97 -10.07
CA ILE A 174 -6.41 -7.04 -11.45
C ILE A 174 -7.39 -8.21 -11.58
N ASP A 175 -7.02 -9.37 -11.07
CA ASP A 175 -7.87 -10.58 -11.16
C ASP A 175 -9.23 -10.33 -10.47
N ILE A 176 -9.22 -9.76 -9.26
CA ILE A 176 -10.45 -9.43 -8.55
C ILE A 176 -11.22 -8.26 -9.21
N LEU A 177 -10.53 -7.28 -9.80
CA LEU A 177 -11.17 -6.21 -10.57
C LEU A 177 -11.94 -6.75 -11.77
N GLN A 178 -11.33 -7.68 -12.51
CA GLN A 178 -11.98 -8.33 -13.65
C GLN A 178 -13.20 -9.13 -13.21
N TYR A 179 -13.10 -9.85 -12.09
CA TYR A 179 -14.23 -10.56 -11.49
C TYR A 179 -15.38 -9.59 -11.16
N TYR A 180 -15.12 -8.51 -10.41
CA TYR A 180 -16.16 -7.54 -10.04
C TYR A 180 -16.79 -6.82 -11.25
N ARG A 181 -16.06 -6.65 -12.34
CA ARG A 181 -16.62 -6.08 -13.58
C ARG A 181 -17.60 -7.02 -14.29
N LYS A 182 -17.35 -8.32 -14.24
CA LYS A 182 -18.19 -9.35 -14.90
C LYS A 182 -19.47 -9.69 -14.14
N ILE A 183 -19.48 -9.52 -12.80
CA ILE A 183 -20.68 -9.79 -12.03
C ILE A 183 -21.81 -8.79 -12.36
N PRO A 184 -23.08 -9.23 -12.31
CA PRO A 184 -24.22 -8.35 -12.58
C PRO A 184 -24.34 -7.25 -11.52
N GLU A 185 -25.08 -6.19 -11.85
CA GLU A 185 -25.41 -5.17 -10.86
C GLU A 185 -26.23 -5.75 -9.70
N PHE A 186 -26.00 -5.19 -8.54
CA PHE A 186 -26.61 -5.69 -7.33
C PHE A 186 -28.05 -5.15 -7.15
N ARG A 187 -29.03 -6.06 -7.07
CA ARG A 187 -30.37 -5.69 -6.61
C ARG A 187 -30.33 -5.41 -5.10
N LYS A 188 -30.92 -4.30 -4.67
CA LYS A 188 -30.98 -3.96 -3.24
C LYS A 188 -31.76 -5.00 -2.46
N VAL A 189 -31.21 -5.42 -1.33
CA VAL A 189 -31.93 -6.23 -0.32
C VAL A 189 -32.81 -5.28 0.49
N PRO A 190 -34.12 -5.50 0.61
CA PRO A 190 -35.00 -4.64 1.38
C PRO A 190 -34.60 -4.53 2.85
N TYR A 191 -34.69 -3.33 3.40
CA TYR A 191 -34.61 -3.14 4.85
C TYR A 191 -35.79 -3.79 5.57
N GLY A 192 -35.65 -4.05 6.87
CA GLY A 192 -36.73 -4.64 7.64
C GLY A 192 -36.32 -5.08 9.05
N LYS A 193 -37.15 -5.91 9.66
CA LYS A 193 -36.91 -6.43 11.01
C LYS A 193 -35.57 -7.18 11.12
N LEU A 194 -34.99 -7.17 12.31
CA LEU A 194 -33.78 -7.92 12.66
C LEU A 194 -33.97 -9.42 12.37
N ILE A 195 -33.00 -10.03 11.68
CA ILE A 195 -32.98 -11.47 11.44
C ILE A 195 -31.89 -12.07 12.34
N LYS A 196 -32.30 -12.97 13.25
CA LYS A 196 -31.40 -13.68 14.15
C LYS A 196 -30.99 -15.04 13.59
N TYR A 197 -29.90 -15.59 14.07
CA TYR A 197 -29.44 -16.94 13.76
C TYR A 197 -30.56 -17.97 13.95
N LYS A 198 -30.64 -18.97 13.06
CA LYS A 198 -31.71 -19.96 12.93
C LYS A 198 -33.08 -19.39 12.47
N GLY A 199 -33.21 -18.08 12.29
CA GLY A 199 -34.42 -17.47 11.76
C GLY A 199 -34.66 -17.79 10.28
N ARG A 200 -35.93 -17.59 9.84
CA ARG A 200 -36.34 -17.68 8.43
C ARG A 200 -36.87 -16.33 7.96
N ASP A 201 -36.40 -15.86 6.78
CA ASP A 201 -36.84 -14.60 6.17
C ASP A 201 -36.64 -14.66 4.65
N LYS A 202 -37.56 -14.10 3.88
CA LYS A 202 -37.47 -14.08 2.39
C LYS A 202 -36.22 -13.36 1.89
N ARG A 203 -35.70 -12.38 2.62
CA ARG A 203 -34.50 -11.63 2.29
C ARG A 203 -33.22 -12.47 2.33
N ILE A 204 -33.20 -13.54 3.13
CA ILE A 204 -32.02 -14.40 3.32
C ILE A 204 -31.53 -14.97 2.00
N TYR A 205 -32.42 -15.37 1.10
CA TYR A 205 -32.07 -15.86 -0.23
C TYR A 205 -31.21 -14.83 -1.01
N GLN A 206 -31.63 -13.56 -1.03
CA GLN A 206 -30.89 -12.49 -1.70
C GLN A 206 -29.60 -12.15 -0.96
N ILE A 207 -29.61 -12.18 0.36
CA ILE A 207 -28.42 -11.95 1.22
C ILE A 207 -27.34 -13.00 0.97
N LYS A 208 -27.70 -14.29 0.94
CA LYS A 208 -26.76 -15.37 0.64
C LYS A 208 -26.16 -15.22 -0.76
N ARG A 209 -26.99 -14.97 -1.77
CA ARG A 209 -26.51 -14.71 -3.15
C ARG A 209 -25.55 -13.52 -3.20
N ARG A 210 -25.86 -12.43 -2.52
CA ARG A 210 -25.00 -11.26 -2.46
C ARG A 210 -23.68 -11.57 -1.76
N LEU A 211 -23.71 -12.20 -0.61
CA LEU A 211 -22.51 -12.58 0.13
C LEU A 211 -21.67 -13.60 -0.63
N LEU A 212 -22.28 -14.51 -1.40
CA LEU A 212 -21.58 -15.43 -2.30
C LEU A 212 -20.79 -14.66 -3.38
N VAL A 213 -21.44 -13.74 -4.06
CA VAL A 213 -20.82 -12.92 -5.11
C VAL A 213 -19.73 -12.01 -4.54
N LEU A 214 -19.89 -11.54 -3.32
CA LEU A 214 -18.87 -10.73 -2.63
C LEU A 214 -17.72 -11.56 -2.02
N GLY A 215 -17.77 -12.89 -2.13
CA GLY A 215 -16.73 -13.79 -1.62
C GLY A 215 -16.81 -14.07 -0.10
N TYR A 216 -17.93 -13.75 0.55
CA TYR A 216 -18.12 -14.00 1.98
C TYR A 216 -18.86 -15.31 2.30
N PHE A 217 -19.73 -15.76 1.41
CA PHE A 217 -20.51 -16.99 1.59
C PHE A 217 -19.86 -18.14 0.80
N PRO A 218 -19.75 -19.37 1.36
CA PRO A 218 -19.08 -20.47 0.68
C PRO A 218 -19.82 -20.90 -0.60
N ARG A 219 -19.07 -21.29 -1.63
CA ARG A 219 -19.64 -21.75 -2.91
C ARG A 219 -20.47 -23.03 -2.78
N THR A 220 -20.15 -23.86 -1.80
CA THR A 220 -20.86 -25.10 -1.46
C THR A 220 -22.07 -24.89 -0.57
N GLY A 221 -22.25 -23.66 -0.06
CA GLY A 221 -23.33 -23.32 0.85
C GLY A 221 -24.71 -23.29 0.19
N SER A 222 -25.74 -23.76 0.89
CA SER A 222 -27.11 -23.80 0.39
C SER A 222 -27.75 -22.43 0.29
N ILE A 223 -28.23 -22.05 -0.88
CA ILE A 223 -28.94 -20.80 -1.13
C ILE A 223 -30.43 -20.99 -0.88
N ASN A 224 -30.84 -20.86 0.37
CA ASN A 224 -32.21 -21.01 0.85
C ASN A 224 -32.67 -19.76 1.66
N ARG A 225 -33.78 -19.85 2.39
CA ARG A 225 -34.35 -18.75 3.20
C ARG A 225 -34.09 -18.94 4.72
N THR A 226 -33.17 -19.81 5.11
CA THR A 226 -32.83 -20.08 6.51
C THR A 226 -31.51 -19.45 6.88
N PHE A 227 -31.42 -18.84 8.05
CA PHE A 227 -30.16 -18.34 8.63
C PHE A 227 -29.39 -19.50 9.28
N ASP A 228 -28.72 -20.27 8.44
CA ASP A 228 -27.91 -21.42 8.82
C ASP A 228 -26.49 -21.02 9.29
N ARG A 229 -25.68 -22.04 9.60
CA ARG A 229 -24.31 -21.87 10.10
C ARG A 229 -23.41 -21.17 9.07
N ASP A 230 -23.53 -21.50 7.78
CA ASP A 230 -22.71 -20.90 6.72
C ASP A 230 -22.99 -19.40 6.59
N LEU A 231 -24.28 -19.02 6.64
CA LEU A 231 -24.67 -17.61 6.64
C LEU A 231 -24.20 -16.90 7.92
N ALA A 232 -24.19 -17.57 9.06
CA ALA A 232 -23.69 -16.99 10.31
C ALA A 232 -22.21 -16.61 10.20
N TYR A 233 -21.39 -17.51 9.67
CA TYR A 233 -19.97 -17.22 9.40
C TYR A 233 -19.77 -16.11 8.37
N ALA A 234 -20.51 -16.15 7.27
CA ALA A 234 -20.47 -15.13 6.23
C ALA A 234 -20.85 -13.74 6.77
N VAL A 235 -21.91 -13.67 7.58
CA VAL A 235 -22.35 -12.45 8.26
C VAL A 235 -21.28 -11.93 9.21
N LYS A 236 -20.69 -12.79 10.05
CA LYS A 236 -19.60 -12.40 10.95
C LYS A 236 -18.42 -11.84 10.18
N LYS A 237 -17.96 -12.52 9.13
CA LYS A 237 -16.86 -12.09 8.24
C LYS A 237 -17.18 -10.75 7.56
N PHE A 238 -18.39 -10.59 7.01
CA PHE A 238 -18.84 -9.36 6.39
C PHE A 238 -18.92 -8.19 7.39
N ARG A 239 -19.51 -8.41 8.56
CA ARG A 239 -19.56 -7.39 9.63
C ARG A 239 -18.16 -6.94 10.01
N LYS A 240 -17.22 -7.88 10.15
CA LYS A 240 -15.80 -7.58 10.44
C LYS A 240 -15.18 -6.68 9.36
N SER A 241 -15.40 -6.97 8.08
CA SER A 241 -14.83 -6.20 6.97
C SER A 241 -15.34 -4.76 6.89
N PHE A 242 -16.60 -4.53 7.28
CA PHE A 242 -17.22 -3.20 7.25
C PHE A 242 -17.30 -2.52 8.61
N ASN A 243 -16.57 -3.04 9.58
CA ASN A 243 -16.53 -2.40 10.88
C ASN A 243 -17.86 -2.35 11.63
N LEU A 244 -18.71 -3.31 11.44
CA LEU A 244 -19.96 -3.43 12.18
C LEU A 244 -19.72 -4.18 13.49
N PRO A 245 -20.52 -3.94 14.54
CA PRO A 245 -20.46 -4.71 15.77
C PRO A 245 -20.50 -6.22 15.48
N GLU A 246 -19.71 -7.02 16.19
CA GLU A 246 -19.71 -8.47 15.98
C GLU A 246 -21.07 -9.07 16.32
N GLY A 247 -21.42 -10.18 15.67
CA GLY A 247 -22.63 -10.91 15.95
C GLY A 247 -23.15 -11.72 14.77
N TYR A 248 -24.02 -12.65 15.08
CA TYR A 248 -24.71 -13.55 14.14
C TYR A 248 -26.14 -13.06 13.90
N TYR A 249 -26.28 -11.83 13.41
CA TYR A 249 -27.57 -11.20 13.11
C TYR A 249 -27.46 -10.26 11.92
N ILE A 250 -28.57 -10.05 11.22
CA ILE A 250 -28.70 -9.16 10.08
C ILE A 250 -29.63 -8.01 10.47
N ASP A 251 -29.06 -6.83 10.61
CA ASP A 251 -29.74 -5.57 10.88
C ASP A 251 -29.68 -4.63 9.68
N ASN A 252 -30.38 -3.50 9.75
CA ASN A 252 -30.37 -2.49 8.70
C ASN A 252 -29.00 -1.84 8.50
N LYS A 253 -28.11 -1.83 9.50
CA LYS A 253 -26.73 -1.35 9.35
C LYS A 253 -25.94 -2.28 8.44
N LEU A 254 -26.02 -3.59 8.65
CA LEU A 254 -25.41 -4.57 7.76
C LEU A 254 -25.98 -4.47 6.34
N LEU A 255 -27.30 -4.35 6.21
CA LEU A 255 -27.95 -4.23 4.91
C LEU A 255 -27.53 -2.96 4.15
N ALA A 256 -27.27 -1.86 4.84
CA ALA A 256 -26.75 -0.64 4.22
C ALA A 256 -25.41 -0.88 3.53
N TYR A 257 -24.48 -1.56 4.18
CA TYR A 257 -23.20 -1.93 3.58
C TYR A 257 -23.33 -3.02 2.52
N LEU A 258 -24.19 -4.01 2.74
CA LEU A 258 -24.46 -5.05 1.75
C LEU A 258 -25.08 -4.47 0.47
N ASN A 259 -25.83 -3.39 0.58
CA ASN A 259 -26.47 -2.66 -0.53
C ASN A 259 -25.55 -1.64 -1.22
N LEU A 260 -24.28 -1.54 -0.84
CA LEU A 260 -23.32 -0.72 -1.59
C LEU A 260 -23.27 -1.17 -3.05
N PRO A 261 -23.22 -0.22 -4.00
CA PRO A 261 -23.21 -0.54 -5.42
C PRO A 261 -21.89 -1.25 -5.80
N LYS A 262 -21.89 -1.98 -6.89
CA LYS A 262 -20.70 -2.64 -7.44
C LYS A 262 -19.55 -1.65 -7.67
N SER A 263 -19.87 -0.43 -8.08
CA SER A 263 -18.89 0.65 -8.28
C SER A 263 -18.09 0.99 -7.03
N TYR A 264 -18.66 0.84 -5.82
CA TYR A 264 -17.92 1.04 -4.56
C TYR A 264 -16.74 0.08 -4.46
N TYR A 265 -16.97 -1.21 -4.70
CA TYR A 265 -15.92 -2.24 -4.63
C TYR A 265 -14.89 -2.04 -5.74
N ILE A 266 -15.35 -1.74 -6.97
CA ILE A 266 -14.48 -1.44 -8.11
C ILE A 266 -13.57 -0.25 -7.80
N ASN A 267 -14.12 0.85 -7.28
CA ASN A 267 -13.33 2.03 -6.92
C ASN A 267 -12.30 1.72 -5.83
N LYS A 268 -12.68 0.93 -4.82
CA LYS A 268 -11.77 0.52 -3.75
C LYS A 268 -10.62 -0.33 -4.27
N ILE A 269 -10.89 -1.26 -5.21
CA ILE A 269 -9.85 -2.06 -5.88
C ILE A 269 -8.92 -1.13 -6.69
N ILE A 270 -9.48 -0.22 -7.49
CA ILE A 270 -8.72 0.75 -8.30
C ILE A 270 -7.85 1.65 -7.40
N THR A 271 -8.36 2.08 -6.25
CA THR A 271 -7.59 2.89 -5.29
C THR A 271 -6.38 2.13 -4.76
N ASN A 272 -6.55 0.83 -4.47
CA ASN A 272 -5.43 -0.01 -4.05
C ASN A 272 -4.45 -0.31 -5.21
N LEU A 273 -4.93 -0.47 -6.45
CA LEU A 273 -4.07 -0.53 -7.65
C LEU A 273 -3.25 0.76 -7.83
N ASP A 274 -3.85 1.92 -7.60
CA ASP A 274 -3.12 3.19 -7.69
C ASP A 274 -2.00 3.27 -6.64
N LYS A 275 -2.23 2.76 -5.42
CA LYS A 275 -1.20 2.72 -4.36
C LYS A 275 0.00 1.85 -4.72
N THR A 276 -0.16 0.75 -5.45
CA THR A 276 0.96 -0.12 -5.83
C THR A 276 2.04 0.63 -6.61
N LYS A 277 1.67 1.70 -7.31
CA LYS A 277 2.58 2.52 -8.13
C LYS A 277 3.64 3.26 -7.30
N LEU A 278 3.40 3.45 -6.02
CA LEU A 278 4.34 4.07 -5.07
C LEU A 278 5.48 3.14 -4.65
N TYR A 279 5.38 1.85 -4.97
CA TYR A 279 6.31 0.82 -4.49
C TYR A 279 7.11 0.18 -5.63
N PRO A 280 8.27 -0.45 -5.35
CA PRO A 280 9.02 -1.23 -6.34
C PRO A 280 8.21 -2.42 -6.87
N PRO A 281 8.67 -3.09 -7.94
CA PRO A 281 8.02 -4.30 -8.46
C PRO A 281 7.89 -5.43 -7.44
N SER A 282 8.87 -5.58 -6.57
CA SER A 282 8.88 -6.48 -5.40
C SER A 282 9.67 -5.82 -4.28
N PHE A 283 9.36 -6.18 -3.05
CA PHE A 283 10.26 -5.94 -1.92
C PHE A 283 11.41 -6.95 -1.93
N GLU A 284 12.37 -6.76 -1.04
CA GLU A 284 13.47 -7.68 -0.79
C GLU A 284 12.93 -9.07 -0.39
N PRO A 285 13.70 -10.17 -0.58
CA PRO A 285 13.21 -11.50 -0.20
C PRO A 285 12.94 -11.67 1.30
N THR A 286 13.62 -10.88 2.14
CA THR A 286 13.46 -10.92 3.61
C THR A 286 13.15 -9.51 4.11
N TYR A 287 11.96 -9.31 4.67
CA TYR A 287 11.48 -8.00 5.14
C TYR A 287 10.34 -8.14 6.16
N ILE A 288 10.09 -7.07 6.90
CA ILE A 288 8.92 -6.89 7.75
C ILE A 288 7.94 -5.95 7.05
N GLU A 289 6.68 -6.33 6.97
CA GLU A 289 5.59 -5.49 6.47
C GLU A 289 4.59 -5.20 7.59
N VAL A 290 4.22 -3.94 7.77
CA VAL A 290 3.10 -3.53 8.64
C VAL A 290 2.03 -2.90 7.77
N ASN A 291 0.90 -3.59 7.56
CA ASN A 291 -0.24 -3.00 6.87
C ASN A 291 -1.19 -2.35 7.89
N VAL A 292 -1.14 -1.03 7.94
CA VAL A 292 -1.86 -0.22 8.96
C VAL A 292 -3.38 -0.46 8.96
N PRO A 293 -4.11 -0.42 7.82
CA PRO A 293 -5.56 -0.66 7.82
C PRO A 293 -5.96 -2.08 8.23
N GLU A 294 -5.05 -3.03 8.09
CA GLU A 294 -5.28 -4.42 8.45
C GLU A 294 -5.00 -4.70 9.92
N PHE A 295 -4.24 -3.81 10.58
CA PHE A 295 -3.72 -4.03 11.93
C PHE A 295 -2.90 -5.32 12.02
N MET A 296 -2.01 -5.53 11.03
CA MET A 296 -1.25 -6.76 10.87
C MET A 296 0.23 -6.43 10.59
N LEU A 297 1.10 -7.16 11.26
CA LEU A 297 2.51 -7.27 10.92
C LEU A 297 2.76 -8.63 10.29
N ARG A 298 3.56 -8.67 9.23
CA ARG A 298 4.07 -9.90 8.58
C ARG A 298 5.59 -9.88 8.52
N PHE A 299 6.17 -11.04 8.66
CA PHE A 299 7.60 -11.24 8.38
C PHE A 299 7.73 -12.22 7.22
N TYR A 300 8.45 -11.77 6.20
CA TYR A 300 8.77 -12.54 5.02
C TYR A 300 10.23 -12.99 5.09
N GLN A 301 10.46 -14.25 4.72
CA GLN A 301 11.80 -14.83 4.62
C GLN A 301 11.90 -15.61 3.32
N ASN A 302 12.91 -15.30 2.49
CA ASN A 302 13.11 -15.91 1.17
C ASN A 302 11.85 -15.81 0.27
N GLY A 303 11.13 -14.70 0.34
CA GLY A 303 9.92 -14.43 -0.44
C GLY A 303 8.64 -15.08 0.09
N MET A 304 8.69 -15.84 1.18
CA MET A 304 7.53 -16.49 1.81
C MET A 304 7.15 -15.79 3.11
N GLU A 305 5.84 -15.64 3.37
CA GLU A 305 5.31 -15.24 4.67
C GLU A 305 5.53 -16.38 5.67
N VAL A 306 6.42 -16.17 6.63
CA VAL A 306 6.75 -17.18 7.66
C VAL A 306 6.11 -16.85 9.02
N PHE A 307 5.68 -15.60 9.21
CA PHE A 307 5.07 -15.16 10.45
C PHE A 307 4.10 -14.01 10.21
N LYS A 308 2.98 -14.00 10.93
CA LYS A 308 2.05 -12.88 11.02
C LYS A 308 1.59 -12.67 12.46
N SER A 309 1.37 -11.42 12.84
CA SER A 309 0.92 -11.02 14.18
C SER A 309 -0.07 -9.87 14.10
N ASN A 310 -1.09 -9.90 14.96
CA ASN A 310 -1.93 -8.73 15.16
C ASN A 310 -1.10 -7.54 15.62
N ALA A 311 -1.44 -6.35 15.12
CA ALA A 311 -0.78 -5.11 15.48
C ALA A 311 -1.77 -4.06 16.00
N VAL A 312 -1.31 -3.21 16.93
CA VAL A 312 -1.97 -1.98 17.34
C VAL A 312 -1.18 -0.83 16.73
N VAL A 313 -1.87 0.08 16.04
CA VAL A 313 -1.28 1.20 15.31
C VAL A 313 -1.76 2.54 15.86
N GLY A 314 -1.25 3.65 15.32
CA GLY A 314 -1.57 5.00 15.76
C GLY A 314 -3.05 5.34 15.68
N MET A 315 -3.53 6.15 16.62
CA MET A 315 -4.86 6.75 16.61
C MET A 315 -5.04 7.66 15.39
N VAL A 316 -6.28 8.00 15.03
CA VAL A 316 -6.60 8.84 13.88
C VAL A 316 -5.97 10.25 13.98
N ASP A 317 -5.88 10.80 15.19
CA ASP A 317 -5.22 12.10 15.46
C ASP A 317 -3.69 12.01 15.62
N ARG A 318 -3.16 10.78 15.80
CA ARG A 318 -1.74 10.45 15.89
C ARG A 318 -1.43 9.23 14.99
N PRO A 319 -1.65 9.33 13.67
CA PRO A 319 -1.53 8.19 12.77
C PRO A 319 -0.11 7.66 12.71
N THR A 320 0.02 6.35 12.55
CA THR A 320 1.31 5.73 12.27
C THR A 320 1.85 6.28 10.95
N PRO A 321 3.07 6.85 10.92
CA PRO A 321 3.74 7.25 9.69
C PRO A 321 3.91 6.07 8.74
N LEU A 322 3.75 6.33 7.43
CA LEU A 322 3.95 5.35 6.36
C LEU A 322 5.29 5.66 5.69
N PHE A 323 6.25 4.76 5.82
CA PHE A 323 7.63 4.92 5.33
C PHE A 323 8.36 3.59 5.31
N ASP A 324 9.52 3.59 4.67
CA ASP A 324 10.43 2.45 4.61
C ASP A 324 11.67 2.74 5.46
N ASP A 325 12.16 1.75 6.20
CA ASP A 325 13.40 1.82 7.00
C ASP A 325 13.99 0.43 7.21
N TYR A 326 15.02 0.32 8.06
CA TYR A 326 15.73 -0.93 8.32
C TYR A 326 15.78 -1.26 9.80
N LEU A 327 15.32 -2.45 10.19
CA LEU A 327 15.54 -3.01 11.51
C LEU A 327 17.04 -3.23 11.72
N GLU A 328 17.61 -2.58 12.75
CA GLU A 328 19.05 -2.58 13.03
C GLU A 328 19.41 -3.34 14.31
N TYR A 329 18.58 -3.22 15.33
CA TYR A 329 18.81 -3.88 16.62
C TYR A 329 17.50 -4.10 17.38
N ILE A 330 17.59 -4.99 18.36
CA ILE A 330 16.47 -5.33 19.26
C ILE A 330 16.91 -4.92 20.68
N VAL A 331 15.97 -4.46 21.47
CA VAL A 331 16.17 -4.17 22.89
C VAL A 331 15.27 -5.07 23.70
N LEU A 332 15.85 -5.94 24.53
CA LEU A 332 15.13 -6.71 25.53
C LEU A 332 15.06 -5.95 26.84
N ASN A 333 13.97 -6.11 27.57
CA ASN A 333 13.69 -5.41 28.82
C ASN A 333 14.00 -3.91 28.72
N PRO A 334 13.36 -3.18 27.77
CA PRO A 334 13.63 -1.77 27.57
C PRO A 334 13.14 -0.92 28.75
N SER A 335 13.90 0.10 29.12
CA SER A 335 13.33 1.25 29.80
C SER A 335 12.61 2.15 28.81
N TRP A 336 11.54 2.79 29.23
CA TRP A 336 10.80 3.70 28.37
C TRP A 336 11.00 5.17 28.77
N ASN A 337 11.64 5.92 27.91
CA ASN A 337 11.71 7.38 28.05
C ASN A 337 10.36 7.99 27.60
N VAL A 338 9.60 8.55 28.53
CA VAL A 338 8.29 9.13 28.24
C VAL A 338 8.47 10.36 27.35
N PRO A 339 7.86 10.38 26.14
CA PRO A 339 7.95 11.53 25.25
C PRO A 339 7.38 12.81 25.87
N GLN A 340 7.99 13.95 25.60
CA GLN A 340 7.57 15.28 26.13
C GLN A 340 6.10 15.58 25.88
N SER A 341 5.55 15.15 24.73
CA SER A 341 4.14 15.31 24.42
C SER A 341 3.22 14.49 25.32
N LEU A 342 3.65 13.31 25.76
CA LEU A 342 2.89 12.44 26.65
C LEU A 342 3.03 12.88 28.11
N ILE A 343 4.19 13.43 28.51
CA ILE A 343 4.34 14.05 29.85
C ILE A 343 3.28 15.12 30.06
N LYS A 344 3.01 15.95 29.07
CA LYS A 344 2.03 17.04 29.19
C LYS A 344 0.59 16.60 28.98
N LYS A 345 0.35 15.71 28.01
CA LYS A 345 -1.02 15.34 27.59
C LYS A 345 -1.63 14.23 28.43
N ASP A 346 -0.79 13.33 28.88
CA ASP A 346 -1.24 12.09 29.54
C ASP A 346 -0.78 12.05 31.01
N LEU A 347 0.51 12.31 31.29
CA LEU A 347 1.04 12.24 32.66
C LEU A 347 0.61 13.42 33.55
N ALA A 348 0.58 14.65 33.03
CA ALA A 348 0.18 15.80 33.85
C ALA A 348 -1.28 15.72 34.33
N PRO A 349 -2.28 15.35 33.50
CA PRO A 349 -3.62 15.05 33.99
C PRO A 349 -3.65 13.87 34.98
N ALA A 350 -2.91 12.78 34.70
CA ALA A 350 -2.86 11.63 35.58
C ALA A 350 -2.29 11.95 36.97
N ILE A 351 -1.34 12.89 37.09
CA ILE A 351 -0.82 13.37 38.39
C ILE A 351 -1.92 14.02 39.23
N LYS A 352 -2.86 14.71 38.60
CA LYS A 352 -3.96 15.38 39.31
C LYS A 352 -5.00 14.38 39.80
N GLU A 353 -5.24 13.34 39.04
CA GLU A 353 -6.23 12.31 39.34
C GLU A 353 -5.68 11.23 40.30
N TYR A 354 -4.41 10.84 40.11
CA TYR A 354 -3.73 9.79 40.86
C TYR A 354 -2.43 10.30 41.47
N PRO A 355 -2.42 10.77 42.75
CA PRO A 355 -1.22 11.32 43.39
C PRO A 355 -0.02 10.38 43.44
N ASN A 356 -0.26 9.08 43.45
CA ASN A 356 0.77 8.02 43.48
C ASN A 356 1.11 7.44 42.09
N VAL A 357 0.80 8.15 40.99
CA VAL A 357 1.03 7.68 39.60
C VAL A 357 2.49 7.30 39.31
N PHE A 358 3.46 7.93 39.98
CA PHE A 358 4.87 7.59 39.80
C PHE A 358 5.20 6.20 40.29
N GLU A 359 4.67 5.81 41.45
CA GLU A 359 4.81 4.47 42.02
C GLU A 359 4.03 3.45 41.20
N MET A 360 2.74 3.74 40.95
CA MET A 360 1.85 2.86 40.20
C MET A 360 2.38 2.54 38.80
N ALA A 361 2.95 3.55 38.12
CA ALA A 361 3.47 3.40 36.76
C ALA A 361 4.98 3.13 36.74
N HIS A 362 5.62 2.87 37.90
CA HIS A 362 7.08 2.61 38.03
C HIS A 362 7.94 3.66 37.30
N LEU A 363 7.62 4.96 37.52
CA LEU A 363 8.29 6.08 36.90
C LEU A 363 9.43 6.62 37.78
N LYS A 364 10.56 6.95 37.15
CA LYS A 364 11.66 7.71 37.70
C LYS A 364 11.82 9.03 36.97
N ALA A 365 12.18 10.08 37.69
CA ALA A 365 12.41 11.39 37.13
C ALA A 365 13.86 11.83 37.29
N TYR A 366 14.44 12.39 36.21
CA TYR A 366 15.80 12.89 36.20
C TYR A 366 15.83 14.37 35.78
N GLN A 367 16.60 15.16 36.51
CA GLN A 367 16.96 16.52 36.12
C GLN A 367 18.46 16.53 35.75
N GLY A 368 18.74 16.56 34.45
CA GLY A 368 20.07 16.23 33.97
C GLY A 368 20.41 14.76 34.28
N LYS A 369 21.53 14.51 34.96
CA LYS A 369 21.96 13.17 35.40
C LYS A 369 21.46 12.77 36.80
N LYS A 370 20.84 13.69 37.54
CA LYS A 370 20.43 13.46 38.94
C LYS A 370 18.97 12.99 38.99
N GLU A 371 18.76 11.84 39.65
CA GLU A 371 17.41 11.38 40.00
C GLU A 371 16.81 12.32 41.05
N ILE A 372 15.54 12.67 40.90
CA ILE A 372 14.79 13.54 41.81
C ILE A 372 13.54 12.83 42.33
N SER A 373 13.04 13.25 43.50
CA SER A 373 11.86 12.63 44.10
C SER A 373 10.60 12.80 43.23
N PRO A 374 9.65 11.89 43.33
CA PRO A 374 8.36 11.98 42.62
C PRO A 374 7.63 13.30 42.91
N GLU A 375 7.63 13.80 44.16
CA GLU A 375 6.94 15.02 44.58
C GLU A 375 7.54 16.25 43.87
N ARG A 376 8.86 16.31 43.76
CA ARG A 376 9.54 17.40 43.04
C ARG A 376 9.26 17.33 41.55
N ALA A 377 9.26 16.12 40.99
CA ALA A 377 8.93 15.89 39.58
C ALA A 377 7.51 16.31 39.23
N LYS A 378 6.51 15.91 40.04
CA LYS A 378 5.09 16.30 39.91
C LYS A 378 4.92 17.82 39.87
N LYS A 379 5.52 18.56 40.83
CA LYS A 379 5.48 20.02 40.88
C LYS A 379 6.02 20.67 39.59
N ILE A 380 7.15 20.15 39.09
CA ILE A 380 7.75 20.65 37.85
C ILE A 380 6.86 20.34 36.64
N ILE A 381 6.33 19.13 36.51
CA ILE A 381 5.47 18.72 35.40
C ILE A 381 4.22 19.60 35.33
N LEU A 382 3.52 19.79 36.44
CA LEU A 382 2.31 20.61 36.51
C LEU A 382 2.58 22.06 36.14
N LYS A 383 3.71 22.64 36.59
CA LYS A 383 4.14 24.01 36.22
C LYS A 383 4.29 24.16 34.69
N TYR A 384 4.69 23.12 33.96
CA TYR A 384 4.93 23.17 32.54
C TYR A 384 3.78 22.61 31.68
N GLU A 385 2.67 22.15 32.26
CA GLU A 385 1.56 21.48 31.56
C GLU A 385 1.04 22.31 30.37
N HIS A 386 0.73 23.57 30.59
CA HIS A 386 0.21 24.49 29.56
C HIS A 386 1.28 25.36 28.88
N SER A 387 2.55 25.18 29.26
CA SER A 387 3.66 25.94 28.69
C SER A 387 4.02 25.44 27.28
N LYS A 388 4.44 26.34 26.39
CA LYS A 388 5.06 25.96 25.10
C LYS A 388 6.47 25.39 25.28
N LYS A 389 7.15 25.67 26.43
CA LYS A 389 8.50 25.16 26.73
C LYS A 389 8.47 23.67 27.06
N ARG A 390 9.57 22.95 26.79
CA ARG A 390 9.73 21.55 27.21
C ARG A 390 9.77 21.44 28.73
N VAL A 391 9.24 20.35 29.29
CA VAL A 391 9.44 20.00 30.70
C VAL A 391 10.93 19.69 30.89
N PRO A 392 11.65 20.37 31.81
CA PRO A 392 13.09 20.18 31.98
C PRO A 392 13.44 18.90 32.78
N LEU A 393 12.71 17.83 32.50
CA LEU A 393 12.88 16.52 33.11
C LEU A 393 12.91 15.43 32.05
N GLN A 394 13.67 14.39 32.33
CA GLN A 394 13.56 13.10 31.70
C GLN A 394 12.72 12.20 32.62
N ILE A 395 11.61 11.68 32.13
CA ILE A 395 10.77 10.71 32.83
C ILE A 395 11.03 9.34 32.21
N VAL A 396 11.37 8.36 33.03
CA VAL A 396 11.74 7.01 32.60
C VAL A 396 10.88 5.99 33.32
N GLN A 397 10.21 5.13 32.58
CA GLN A 397 9.58 3.93 33.13
C GLN A 397 10.63 2.80 33.17
N THR A 398 10.72 2.13 34.31
CA THR A 398 11.70 1.05 34.51
C THR A 398 11.36 -0.19 33.69
N PRO A 399 12.36 -1.05 33.35
CA PRO A 399 12.10 -2.34 32.74
C PRO A 399 11.18 -3.22 33.59
N GLY A 400 10.42 -4.07 32.93
CA GLY A 400 9.51 -5.02 33.60
C GLY A 400 8.22 -5.26 32.81
N GLU A 401 7.38 -6.14 33.28
CA GLU A 401 6.11 -6.49 32.64
C GLU A 401 5.11 -5.32 32.58
N HIS A 402 5.23 -4.38 33.53
CA HIS A 402 4.45 -3.15 33.59
C HIS A 402 4.86 -2.08 32.56
N ASN A 403 6.03 -2.25 31.94
CA ASN A 403 6.56 -1.24 31.02
C ASN A 403 5.67 -1.08 29.78
N ALA A 404 5.35 0.15 29.40
CA ALA A 404 4.49 0.45 28.26
C ALA A 404 5.03 -0.11 26.92
N LEU A 405 6.35 -0.38 26.84
CA LEU A 405 7.00 -1.02 25.69
C LEU A 405 7.00 -2.56 25.79
N GLY A 406 6.44 -3.12 26.88
CA GLY A 406 6.57 -4.53 27.20
C GLY A 406 8.02 -4.96 27.39
N ARG A 407 8.32 -6.19 27.01
CA ARG A 407 9.64 -6.78 27.22
C ARG A 407 10.55 -6.76 25.98
N ILE A 408 10.05 -6.36 24.81
CA ILE A 408 10.82 -6.33 23.56
C ILE A 408 10.53 -5.07 22.75
N LYS A 409 11.57 -4.49 22.17
CA LYS A 409 11.51 -3.38 21.25
C LYS A 409 12.41 -3.66 20.04
N PHE A 410 11.81 -3.56 18.84
CA PHE A 410 12.49 -3.75 17.55
C PHE A 410 12.77 -2.38 16.95
N MET A 411 14.04 -2.06 16.76
CA MET A 411 14.51 -0.71 16.45
C MET A 411 14.96 -0.57 15.01
N PHE A 412 14.28 0.32 14.31
CA PHE A 412 14.63 0.89 13.00
C PHE A 412 14.72 2.42 13.17
N PRO A 413 15.93 2.96 13.47
CA PRO A 413 16.10 4.37 13.83
C PRO A 413 15.65 5.30 12.71
N ASN A 414 14.63 6.12 12.97
CA ASN A 414 14.02 7.00 12.00
C ASN A 414 13.67 8.37 12.60
N LYS A 415 13.45 9.36 11.74
CA LYS A 415 13.12 10.74 12.15
C LYS A 415 11.72 10.91 12.80
N TYR A 416 10.88 9.88 12.73
CA TYR A 416 9.53 9.88 13.30
C TYR A 416 9.48 9.29 14.70
N ALA A 417 10.59 8.73 15.18
CA ALA A 417 10.68 8.02 16.45
C ALA A 417 9.65 6.89 16.60
N VAL A 418 9.35 6.19 15.49
CA VAL A 418 8.46 5.03 15.44
C VAL A 418 9.28 3.76 15.55
N TYR A 419 8.76 2.78 16.25
CA TYR A 419 9.34 1.45 16.42
C TYR A 419 8.24 0.41 16.60
N ILE A 420 8.60 -0.88 16.44
CA ILE A 420 7.75 -2.01 16.76
C ILE A 420 8.10 -2.46 18.19
N HIS A 421 7.08 -2.77 19.01
CA HIS A 421 7.33 -3.18 20.37
C HIS A 421 6.22 -4.08 20.95
N ASP A 422 6.54 -4.69 22.06
CA ASP A 422 5.60 -5.40 22.92
C ASP A 422 4.69 -4.41 23.70
N THR A 423 3.74 -4.94 24.45
CA THR A 423 2.86 -4.15 25.33
C THR A 423 2.29 -5.02 26.44
N PRO A 424 2.14 -4.49 27.67
CA PRO A 424 1.38 -5.16 28.75
C PRO A 424 -0.13 -5.20 28.46
N GLU A 425 -0.64 -4.27 27.64
CA GLU A 425 -2.06 -4.15 27.31
C GLU A 425 -2.51 -5.20 26.27
N LYS A 426 -2.36 -6.48 26.58
CA LYS A 426 -2.68 -7.59 25.67
C LYS A 426 -4.15 -7.64 25.27
N GLY A 427 -5.06 -7.13 26.10
CA GLY A 427 -6.49 -7.02 25.80
C GLY A 427 -6.81 -6.19 24.55
N LEU A 428 -5.94 -5.25 24.15
CA LEU A 428 -6.12 -4.45 22.93
C LEU A 428 -6.16 -5.29 21.65
N PHE A 429 -5.50 -6.45 21.63
CA PHE A 429 -5.47 -7.32 20.46
C PHE A 429 -6.79 -8.05 20.20
N SER A 430 -7.67 -8.16 21.21
CA SER A 430 -9.04 -8.66 21.06
C SER A 430 -9.97 -7.63 20.42
N HIS A 431 -9.58 -6.34 20.43
CA HIS A 431 -10.37 -5.28 19.84
C HIS A 431 -10.35 -5.39 18.32
N LYS A 432 -11.48 -5.11 17.71
CA LYS A 432 -11.63 -5.07 16.27
C LYS A 432 -10.83 -3.94 15.63
N TYR A 433 -10.80 -2.77 16.27
CA TYR A 433 -10.01 -1.62 15.87
C TYR A 433 -8.85 -1.48 16.81
N ARG A 434 -7.69 -1.52 16.23
CA ARG A 434 -6.45 -1.48 16.97
C ARG A 434 -5.64 -0.23 16.65
N TYR A 435 -6.31 0.92 16.51
CA TYR A 435 -5.64 2.22 16.38
C TYR A 435 -5.66 2.96 17.74
N ASN A 436 -4.86 2.46 18.67
CA ASN A 436 -4.81 2.91 20.06
C ASN A 436 -3.42 3.33 20.52
N SER A 437 -2.43 3.46 19.60
CA SER A 437 -1.10 3.94 19.93
C SER A 437 -0.90 5.42 19.57
N SER A 438 0.21 5.99 20.03
CA SER A 438 0.63 7.35 19.65
C SER A 438 1.49 7.39 18.38
N GLY A 439 1.42 6.33 17.53
CA GLY A 439 2.12 6.22 16.26
C GLY A 439 3.02 5.00 16.14
N CYS A 440 3.54 4.45 17.25
CA CYS A 440 4.31 3.21 17.26
C CYS A 440 3.43 1.98 16.97
N VAL A 441 4.05 0.88 16.61
CA VAL A 441 3.38 -0.38 16.28
C VAL A 441 3.58 -1.36 17.44
N ARG A 442 2.48 -1.73 18.13
CA ARG A 442 2.49 -2.80 19.14
C ARG A 442 2.13 -4.11 18.48
N ILE A 443 2.78 -5.21 18.81
CA ILE A 443 2.49 -6.54 18.25
C ILE A 443 2.09 -7.54 19.33
N GLN A 444 1.21 -8.47 18.96
CA GLN A 444 0.67 -9.47 19.88
C GLN A 444 1.70 -10.53 20.24
N GLU A 445 2.49 -10.97 19.24
CA GLU A 445 3.42 -12.10 19.34
C GLU A 445 4.91 -11.67 19.17
N PRO A 446 5.44 -10.80 20.06
CA PRO A 446 6.79 -10.24 19.89
C PRO A 446 7.88 -11.30 20.07
N PHE A 447 7.71 -12.28 20.98
CA PHE A 447 8.68 -13.35 21.20
C PHE A 447 8.73 -14.35 20.05
N THR A 448 7.61 -14.61 19.40
CA THR A 448 7.56 -15.42 18.19
C THR A 448 8.30 -14.72 17.05
N LEU A 449 8.13 -13.39 16.86
CA LEU A 449 8.93 -12.62 15.91
C LEU A 449 10.43 -12.70 16.26
N LEU A 450 10.79 -12.55 17.54
CA LEU A 450 12.17 -12.67 18.00
C LEU A 450 12.79 -14.03 17.62
N SER A 451 12.05 -15.13 17.78
CA SER A 451 12.52 -16.48 17.43
C SER A 451 12.83 -16.61 15.94
N TYR A 452 11.99 -16.04 15.05
CA TYR A 452 12.26 -15.97 13.60
C TYR A 452 13.45 -15.08 13.25
N LEU A 453 13.72 -14.06 14.07
CA LEU A 453 14.85 -13.16 13.87
C LEU A 453 16.16 -13.71 14.44
N LYS A 454 16.14 -14.78 15.26
CA LYS A 454 17.33 -15.38 15.89
C LYS A 454 18.52 -15.61 14.93
N PRO A 455 18.36 -16.17 13.72
CA PRO A 455 19.46 -16.37 12.78
C PRO A 455 20.19 -15.09 12.37
N TYR A 456 19.50 -13.96 12.45
CA TYR A 456 20.01 -12.64 12.06
C TYR A 456 20.67 -11.86 13.19
N LEU A 457 20.62 -12.34 14.44
CA LEU A 457 21.14 -11.63 15.62
C LEU A 457 22.64 -11.85 15.82
N LYS A 458 23.34 -10.80 16.31
CA LYS A 458 24.73 -10.87 16.80
C LYS A 458 24.70 -11.19 18.28
N GLY A 459 24.81 -12.47 18.62
CA GLY A 459 24.82 -12.93 20.01
C GLY A 459 23.52 -13.60 20.46
N SER A 460 23.51 -14.06 21.68
CA SER A 460 22.45 -14.77 22.36
C SER A 460 21.58 -13.79 23.16
N TYR A 461 20.34 -14.16 23.41
CA TYR A 461 19.40 -13.34 24.19
C TYR A 461 18.71 -14.12 25.31
N GLU A 462 18.93 -15.40 25.40
CA GLU A 462 18.22 -16.32 26.27
C GLU A 462 18.35 -15.90 27.74
N SER A 463 19.56 -15.56 28.19
CA SER A 463 19.79 -15.10 29.57
C SER A 463 19.12 -13.79 29.95
N ALA A 464 18.76 -12.96 28.94
CA ALA A 464 18.04 -11.71 29.19
C ALA A 464 16.53 -11.94 29.35
N LEU A 465 15.98 -13.07 28.88
CA LEU A 465 14.57 -13.40 29.04
C LEU A 465 14.22 -13.68 30.52
N ASP A 466 15.18 -14.24 31.27
CA ASP A 466 15.03 -14.61 32.69
C ASP A 466 15.42 -13.48 33.64
N SER A 467 15.78 -12.33 33.12
CA SER A 467 16.21 -11.17 33.89
C SER A 467 15.47 -9.89 33.47
N ASN A 468 15.49 -8.87 34.34
CA ASN A 468 15.02 -7.51 34.00
C ASN A 468 16.14 -6.61 33.48
N LYS A 469 17.32 -7.15 33.19
CA LYS A 469 18.44 -6.34 32.66
C LYS A 469 18.20 -5.99 31.19
N THR A 470 18.36 -4.74 30.86
CA THR A 470 18.25 -4.26 29.48
C THR A 470 19.40 -4.81 28.65
N LEU A 471 19.10 -5.45 27.52
CA LEU A 471 20.05 -5.98 26.57
C LEU A 471 19.81 -5.42 25.17
N TYR A 472 20.86 -4.91 24.52
CA TYR A 472 20.83 -4.42 23.14
C TYR A 472 21.51 -5.46 22.23
N ILE A 473 20.78 -5.96 21.23
CA ILE A 473 21.27 -6.98 20.30
C ILE A 473 21.21 -6.45 18.89
N ARG A 474 22.35 -6.25 18.26
CA ARG A 474 22.42 -5.80 16.85
C ARG A 474 22.15 -6.95 15.90
N LEU A 475 21.60 -6.63 14.73
CA LEU A 475 21.47 -7.58 13.64
C LEU A 475 22.81 -7.73 12.89
N LYS A 476 23.09 -8.93 12.36
CA LYS A 476 24.21 -9.22 11.44
C LYS A 476 24.06 -8.47 10.11
N ARG A 477 22.81 -8.36 9.64
CA ARG A 477 22.39 -7.54 8.49
C ARG A 477 21.10 -6.83 8.83
N LYS A 478 20.94 -5.63 8.32
CA LYS A 478 19.69 -4.88 8.46
C LYS A 478 18.58 -5.57 7.69
N ILE A 479 17.36 -5.57 8.24
CA ILE A 479 16.17 -6.15 7.61
C ILE A 479 15.22 -4.99 7.26
N PRO A 480 14.80 -4.86 5.99
CA PRO A 480 13.82 -3.84 5.59
C PRO A 480 12.52 -3.93 6.40
N VAL A 481 11.97 -2.76 6.72
CA VAL A 481 10.68 -2.59 7.39
C VAL A 481 9.85 -1.65 6.54
N HIS A 482 8.71 -2.13 6.04
CA HIS A 482 7.77 -1.36 5.22
C HIS A 482 6.48 -1.13 6.00
N ILE A 483 6.16 0.14 6.30
CA ILE A 483 4.88 0.51 6.90
C ILE A 483 3.99 1.04 5.79
N ILE A 484 2.96 0.27 5.43
CA ILE A 484 2.13 0.47 4.23
C ILE A 484 0.65 0.69 4.58
N TYR A 485 -0.14 1.12 3.58
CA TYR A 485 -1.55 1.41 3.74
C TYR A 485 -2.39 0.84 2.60
N PHE A 486 -2.69 -0.46 2.67
CA PHE A 486 -3.60 -1.12 1.72
C PHE A 486 -4.90 -1.50 2.42
N THR A 487 -6.03 -1.14 1.81
CA THR A 487 -7.38 -1.40 2.33
C THR A 487 -8.08 -2.55 1.63
N LEU A 488 -7.33 -3.30 0.85
CA LEU A 488 -7.72 -4.57 0.23
C LEU A 488 -6.56 -5.54 0.40
N GLU A 489 -6.85 -6.68 0.99
CA GLU A 489 -5.99 -7.87 1.09
C GLU A 489 -6.79 -9.11 0.72
N PHE A 490 -6.17 -10.26 0.83
CA PHE A 490 -6.83 -11.53 0.58
C PHE A 490 -6.72 -12.42 1.82
N GLU A 491 -7.78 -13.18 2.08
CA GLU A 491 -7.76 -14.24 3.08
C GLU A 491 -7.02 -15.47 2.50
N ASP A 492 -6.68 -16.43 3.36
CA ASP A 492 -5.95 -17.64 2.97
C ASP A 492 -6.70 -18.46 1.88
N ASP A 493 -8.04 -18.32 1.78
CA ASP A 493 -8.88 -18.93 0.74
C ASP A 493 -8.93 -18.13 -0.57
N GLY A 494 -8.14 -17.05 -0.70
CA GLY A 494 -8.11 -16.15 -1.85
C GLY A 494 -9.31 -15.19 -1.94
N SER A 495 -10.22 -15.19 -0.97
CA SER A 495 -11.34 -14.24 -0.96
C SER A 495 -10.88 -12.82 -0.62
N PRO A 496 -11.48 -11.78 -1.24
CA PRO A 496 -11.07 -10.40 -0.99
C PRO A 496 -11.49 -9.97 0.42
N LYS A 497 -10.55 -9.36 1.13
CA LYS A 497 -10.73 -8.75 2.45
C LYS A 497 -10.68 -7.24 2.30
N PHE A 498 -11.85 -6.61 2.23
CA PHE A 498 -11.96 -5.16 2.23
C PHE A 498 -11.86 -4.63 3.65
N MET A 499 -11.00 -3.64 3.88
CA MET A 499 -10.76 -3.06 5.20
C MET A 499 -11.30 -1.64 5.27
N TYR A 500 -11.58 -1.22 6.49
CA TYR A 500 -11.99 0.15 6.76
C TYR A 500 -10.83 1.12 6.55
N ASP A 501 -11.12 2.25 5.88
CA ASP A 501 -10.17 3.34 5.65
C ASP A 501 -10.11 4.25 6.90
N ALA A 502 -9.41 3.77 7.94
CA ALA A 502 -9.40 4.41 9.26
C ALA A 502 -8.89 5.85 9.22
N TYR A 503 -7.87 6.13 8.43
CA TYR A 503 -7.30 7.47 8.29
C TYR A 503 -7.96 8.29 7.17
N GLY A 504 -8.83 7.68 6.37
CA GLY A 504 -9.54 8.32 5.25
C GLY A 504 -8.65 8.64 4.07
N TYR A 505 -7.57 7.87 3.86
CA TYR A 505 -6.62 8.10 2.77
C TYR A 505 -7.14 7.63 1.42
N ASP A 506 -7.97 6.58 1.37
CA ASP A 506 -8.60 6.11 0.13
C ASP A 506 -9.45 7.21 -0.50
N LYS A 507 -10.32 7.85 0.31
CA LYS A 507 -11.16 8.96 -0.14
C LYS A 507 -10.32 10.12 -0.70
N ILE A 508 -9.24 10.48 -0.01
CA ILE A 508 -8.33 11.54 -0.48
C ILE A 508 -7.68 11.18 -1.82
N ILE A 509 -7.28 9.91 -2.02
CA ILE A 509 -6.71 9.42 -3.28
C ILE A 509 -7.75 9.49 -4.40
N GLU A 510 -8.97 9.01 -4.14
CA GLU A 510 -10.09 9.04 -5.11
C GLU A 510 -10.40 10.46 -5.58
N GLU A 511 -10.50 11.41 -4.66
CA GLU A 511 -10.73 12.83 -4.96
C GLU A 511 -9.53 13.54 -5.60
N SER A 512 -8.35 12.91 -5.64
CA SER A 512 -7.12 13.47 -6.21
C SER A 512 -6.75 12.85 -7.56
N ARG A 513 -7.63 12.07 -8.18
CA ARG A 513 -7.49 11.57 -9.55
C ARG A 513 -7.74 12.70 -10.54
N LYS A 514 -6.99 12.65 -11.68
CA LYS A 514 -7.14 13.59 -12.82
C LYS A 514 -8.15 13.08 -13.81
#